data_c972f5fdf677bca9339a01a9789bfd56
#
_entry.id   c972f5fdf677bca9339a01a9789bfd56
#
_cell.length_a   1.000
_cell.length_b   1.000
_cell.length_c   1.000
_cell.angle_alpha   90.00
_cell.angle_beta   90.00
_cell.angle_gamma   90.00
#
_symmetry.space_group_name_H-M   'P 1'
#
loop_
_entity.id
_entity.type
_entity.pdbx_description
1 polymer ?
#
loop_
_entity_poly.entity_id
_entity_poly.type
_entity_poly.pdbx_seq_one_letter_code
_entity_poly.pdbx_strand_id
1 'polypeptide(L)'
;MQESKNKQAAMLKYDKKDSNVLALKTKYHGFFKLDEYQLNHKLFSGGQSKTFTREVFERGDAVVVMLYDVKHDQLLLLEQFRAGAIRASETPWMLEFVAGMFGENETPVDVAIRETKEEANVIISAESLSPIMKYLSSPGGMSECIHLYLSKFDSSQVVTGGVFGLDEENEDILLHLISRPAALALLAQGKISNAATIIGLQWLALNYQRLSNE
;
A
#
# COMPACT_ATOMS: atom_id res chain seq x y z
N MET A 1 -4.04 25.88 -41.42
CA MET A 1 -4.51 24.65 -40.75
C MET A 1 -4.45 24.91 -39.23
N GLN A 2 -5.61 25.13 -38.63
CA GLN A 2 -5.74 25.44 -37.21
C GLN A 2 -5.79 24.12 -36.45
N GLU A 3 -4.73 23.81 -35.68
CA GLU A 3 -4.76 22.71 -34.74
C GLU A 3 -5.82 22.98 -33.67
N SER A 4 -6.92 22.25 -33.75
CA SER A 4 -7.90 22.17 -32.66
C SER A 4 -7.24 21.45 -31.48
N LYS A 5 -6.65 22.19 -30.55
CA LYS A 5 -6.30 21.67 -29.22
C LYS A 5 -7.60 21.27 -28.54
N ASN A 6 -7.92 19.99 -28.61
CA ASN A 6 -8.99 19.36 -27.84
C ASN A 6 -8.62 19.55 -26.34
N LYS A 7 -9.10 20.64 -25.73
CA LYS A 7 -9.04 20.83 -24.28
C LYS A 7 -10.03 19.85 -23.67
N GLN A 8 -9.58 18.63 -23.40
CA GLN A 8 -10.31 17.72 -22.54
C GLN A 8 -10.50 18.46 -21.19
N ALA A 9 -11.74 18.75 -20.84
CA ALA A 9 -12.06 19.42 -19.58
C ALA A 9 -11.43 18.62 -18.44
N ALA A 10 -10.76 19.29 -17.51
CA ALA A 10 -10.16 18.63 -16.36
C ALA A 10 -11.27 17.88 -15.61
N MET A 11 -11.10 16.55 -15.44
CA MET A 11 -12.07 15.73 -14.73
C MET A 11 -12.21 16.13 -13.26
N LEU A 12 -11.12 16.65 -12.65
CA LEU A 12 -11.10 17.14 -11.28
C LEU A 12 -11.33 18.67 -11.31
N LYS A 13 -12.49 19.11 -10.82
CA LYS A 13 -12.90 20.52 -10.81
C LYS A 13 -12.27 21.31 -9.67
N TYR A 14 -12.05 20.66 -8.54
CA TYR A 14 -11.60 21.26 -7.29
C TYR A 14 -10.27 20.67 -6.83
N ASP A 15 -9.54 21.42 -6.01
CA ASP A 15 -8.29 20.99 -5.36
C ASP A 15 -8.35 21.26 -3.84
N LYS A 16 -7.22 21.03 -3.13
CA LYS A 16 -7.14 21.17 -1.67
C LYS A 16 -7.55 22.55 -1.16
N LYS A 17 -7.33 23.62 -1.93
CA LYS A 17 -7.69 25.00 -1.53
C LYS A 17 -9.21 25.26 -1.59
N ASP A 18 -9.98 24.37 -2.19
CA ASP A 18 -11.44 24.44 -2.27
C ASP A 18 -12.14 23.78 -1.08
N SER A 19 -11.37 23.31 -0.10
CA SER A 19 -11.82 22.78 1.19
C SER A 19 -11.13 23.51 2.34
N ASN A 20 -11.81 23.62 3.49
CA ASN A 20 -11.28 24.27 4.67
C ASN A 20 -11.41 23.33 5.88
N VAL A 21 -10.33 23.19 6.63
CA VAL A 21 -10.34 22.61 7.97
C VAL A 21 -10.53 23.78 8.96
N LEU A 22 -11.68 23.81 9.61
CA LEU A 22 -12.07 24.88 10.54
C LEU A 22 -11.61 24.56 11.97
N ALA A 23 -11.66 23.28 12.35
CA ALA A 23 -11.16 22.79 13.61
C ALA A 23 -10.73 21.32 13.50
N LEU A 24 -9.79 20.92 14.36
CA LEU A 24 -9.31 19.56 14.53
C LEU A 24 -9.30 19.23 16.01
N LYS A 25 -9.91 18.10 16.39
CA LYS A 25 -9.93 17.63 17.77
C LYS A 25 -9.67 16.13 17.83
N THR A 26 -8.60 15.70 18.50
CA THR A 26 -8.36 14.29 18.79
C THR A 26 -9.40 13.78 19.79
N LYS A 27 -10.14 12.75 19.41
CA LYS A 27 -11.16 12.08 20.23
C LYS A 27 -10.58 10.89 21.00
N TYR A 28 -9.63 10.20 20.39
CA TYR A 28 -8.91 9.08 20.98
C TYR A 28 -7.45 9.09 20.54
N HIS A 29 -6.55 8.76 21.45
CA HIS A 29 -5.12 8.60 21.18
C HIS A 29 -4.59 7.41 21.98
N GLY A 30 -4.42 6.29 21.28
CA GLY A 30 -3.67 5.12 21.74
C GLY A 30 -2.45 4.93 20.88
N PHE A 31 -2.24 3.71 20.36
CA PHE A 31 -1.23 3.47 19.31
C PHE A 31 -1.56 4.26 18.05
N PHE A 32 -2.83 4.25 17.62
CA PHE A 32 -3.35 5.12 16.58
C PHE A 32 -4.20 6.26 17.17
N LYS A 33 -4.61 7.21 16.32
CA LYS A 33 -5.49 8.29 16.69
C LYS A 33 -6.83 8.23 15.94
N LEU A 34 -7.87 8.76 16.59
CA LEU A 34 -9.14 9.11 15.96
C LEU A 34 -9.31 10.61 16.09
N ASP A 35 -9.23 11.31 14.97
CA ASP A 35 -9.36 12.76 14.90
C ASP A 35 -10.71 13.16 14.31
N GLU A 36 -11.37 14.16 14.94
CA GLU A 36 -12.59 14.78 14.44
C GLU A 36 -12.23 16.09 13.74
N TYR A 37 -12.48 16.15 12.46
CA TYR A 37 -12.33 17.34 11.63
C TYR A 37 -13.65 18.08 11.51
N GLN A 38 -13.66 19.39 11.71
CA GLN A 38 -14.73 20.26 11.34
C GLN A 38 -14.39 20.95 10.01
N LEU A 39 -15.24 20.73 9.00
CA LEU A 39 -14.91 21.02 7.60
C LEU A 39 -16.02 21.76 6.88
N ASN A 40 -15.64 22.47 5.80
CA ASN A 40 -16.53 22.80 4.70
C ASN A 40 -15.75 22.74 3.36
N HIS A 41 -16.48 22.67 2.25
CA HIS A 41 -15.87 22.63 0.92
C HIS A 41 -16.80 23.26 -0.13
N LYS A 42 -16.26 23.59 -1.31
CA LYS A 42 -17.05 24.06 -2.45
C LYS A 42 -17.99 22.95 -2.97
N LEU A 43 -19.19 23.35 -3.35
CA LEU A 43 -20.22 22.47 -3.92
C LEU A 43 -20.18 22.50 -5.45
N PHE A 44 -20.42 21.36 -6.10
CA PHE A 44 -20.55 21.30 -7.55
C PHE A 44 -21.75 22.08 -8.09
N SER A 45 -22.78 22.26 -7.26
CA SER A 45 -23.94 23.14 -7.53
C SER A 45 -23.66 24.63 -7.36
N GLY A 46 -22.46 24.97 -6.91
CA GLY A 46 -22.01 26.34 -6.59
C GLY A 46 -22.13 26.68 -5.11
N GLY A 47 -21.36 27.68 -4.69
CA GLY A 47 -21.28 28.09 -3.28
C GLY A 47 -20.46 27.14 -2.41
N GLN A 48 -20.67 27.25 -1.10
CA GLN A 48 -19.95 26.52 -0.05
C GLN A 48 -20.91 25.58 0.69
N SER A 49 -20.43 24.39 1.07
CA SER A 49 -21.20 23.51 1.94
C SER A 49 -21.44 24.14 3.32
N LYS A 50 -22.46 23.69 4.02
CA LYS A 50 -22.52 23.91 5.48
C LYS A 50 -21.31 23.29 6.14
N THR A 51 -20.97 23.79 7.32
CA THR A 51 -19.97 23.15 8.18
C THR A 51 -20.49 21.79 8.63
N PHE A 52 -19.63 20.78 8.56
CA PHE A 52 -19.93 19.42 9.01
C PHE A 52 -18.70 18.79 9.67
N THR A 53 -18.89 17.69 10.38
CA THR A 53 -17.80 16.96 11.04
C THR A 53 -17.57 15.60 10.35
N ARG A 54 -16.31 15.14 10.40
CA ARG A 54 -15.89 13.78 10.02
C ARG A 54 -14.87 13.27 11.01
N GLU A 55 -15.03 12.02 11.38
CA GLU A 55 -14.02 11.29 12.13
C GLU A 55 -13.05 10.63 11.13
N VAL A 56 -11.76 10.77 11.39
CA VAL A 56 -10.69 10.22 10.55
C VAL A 56 -9.75 9.39 11.43
N PHE A 57 -9.53 8.16 11.03
CA PHE A 57 -8.56 7.27 11.65
C PHE A 57 -7.15 7.64 11.13
N GLU A 58 -6.32 8.11 12.03
CA GLU A 58 -4.94 8.54 11.76
C GLU A 58 -3.98 7.45 12.24
N ARG A 59 -3.41 6.70 11.31
CA ARG A 59 -2.46 5.62 11.60
C ARG A 59 -1.08 5.83 11.00
N GLY A 60 -0.86 6.94 10.32
CA GLY A 60 0.34 7.20 9.56
C GLY A 60 0.33 6.53 8.18
N ASP A 61 1.36 6.82 7.40
CA ASP A 61 1.57 6.25 6.08
C ASP A 61 2.35 4.93 6.18
N ALA A 62 2.33 4.12 5.11
CA ALA A 62 3.10 2.89 5.05
C ALA A 62 3.75 2.70 3.67
N VAL A 63 4.78 1.88 3.66
CA VAL A 63 5.45 1.40 2.44
C VAL A 63 5.06 -0.06 2.22
N VAL A 64 4.87 -0.44 0.96
CA VAL A 64 4.70 -1.83 0.54
C VAL A 64 5.69 -2.13 -0.56
N VAL A 65 6.39 -3.27 -0.47
CA VAL A 65 7.42 -3.68 -1.42
C VAL A 65 7.06 -5.02 -2.03
N MET A 66 6.78 -5.03 -3.32
CA MET A 66 6.64 -6.24 -4.12
C MET A 66 8.02 -6.72 -4.55
N LEU A 67 8.49 -7.82 -3.99
CA LEU A 67 9.72 -8.49 -4.38
C LEU A 67 9.45 -9.43 -5.56
N TYR A 68 10.05 -9.14 -6.72
CA TYR A 68 9.83 -9.91 -7.94
C TYR A 68 11.15 -10.31 -8.61
N ASP A 69 11.36 -11.60 -8.75
CA ASP A 69 12.46 -12.18 -9.53
C ASP A 69 12.03 -12.30 -10.99
N VAL A 70 12.53 -11.36 -11.79
CA VAL A 70 12.24 -11.29 -13.23
C VAL A 70 12.78 -12.50 -13.98
N LYS A 71 13.95 -13.03 -13.55
CA LYS A 71 14.62 -14.14 -14.23
C LYS A 71 13.87 -15.47 -14.08
N HIS A 72 13.31 -15.71 -12.88
CA HIS A 72 12.63 -16.95 -12.57
C HIS A 72 11.10 -16.82 -12.60
N ASP A 73 10.57 -15.63 -12.88
CA ASP A 73 9.13 -15.28 -12.85
C ASP A 73 8.48 -15.64 -11.50
N GLN A 74 9.14 -15.25 -10.39
CA GLN A 74 8.75 -15.59 -9.03
C GLN A 74 8.55 -14.35 -8.18
N LEU A 75 7.61 -14.46 -7.24
CA LEU A 75 7.26 -13.47 -6.23
C LEU A 75 7.51 -14.03 -4.84
N LEU A 76 7.92 -13.15 -3.93
CA LEU A 76 7.87 -13.43 -2.50
C LEU A 76 6.55 -12.87 -1.94
N LEU A 77 5.77 -13.74 -1.30
CA LEU A 77 4.62 -13.38 -0.48
C LEU A 77 4.89 -13.76 0.97
N LEU A 78 4.36 -12.95 1.86
CA LEU A 78 4.37 -13.15 3.30
C LEU A 78 2.99 -13.64 3.74
N GLU A 79 2.94 -14.64 4.63
CA GLU A 79 1.71 -15.03 5.30
C GLU A 79 1.82 -14.63 6.77
N GLN A 80 0.95 -13.76 7.22
CA GLN A 80 0.94 -13.27 8.60
C GLN A 80 -0.46 -12.98 9.12
N PHE A 81 -0.60 -13.00 10.45
CA PHE A 81 -1.84 -12.67 11.14
C PHE A 81 -2.14 -11.18 11.08
N ARG A 82 -3.37 -10.83 10.74
CA ARG A 82 -3.87 -9.45 10.73
C ARG A 82 -5.17 -9.34 11.54
N ALA A 83 -5.10 -8.70 12.70
CA ALA A 83 -6.26 -8.51 13.60
C ALA A 83 -7.45 -7.85 12.89
N GLY A 84 -7.21 -6.92 11.95
CA GLY A 84 -8.24 -6.26 11.16
C GLY A 84 -9.04 -7.20 10.25
N ALA A 85 -8.51 -8.37 9.92
CA ALA A 85 -9.16 -9.36 9.07
C ALA A 85 -10.12 -10.30 9.82
N ILE A 86 -10.04 -10.37 11.16
CA ILE A 86 -10.82 -11.32 11.98
C ILE A 86 -12.31 -11.30 11.67
N ARG A 87 -12.89 -10.11 11.47
CA ARG A 87 -14.35 -9.98 11.28
C ARG A 87 -14.80 -10.27 9.86
N ALA A 88 -13.97 -10.02 8.87
CA ALA A 88 -14.40 -9.90 7.47
C ALA A 88 -13.80 -10.97 6.55
N SER A 89 -12.86 -11.78 7.03
CA SER A 89 -12.19 -12.82 6.24
C SER A 89 -12.48 -14.22 6.78
N GLU A 90 -12.38 -15.25 5.92
CA GLU A 90 -12.43 -16.66 6.33
C GLU A 90 -11.26 -17.04 7.25
N THR A 91 -10.13 -16.36 7.08
CA THR A 91 -8.93 -16.50 7.90
C THR A 91 -8.29 -15.14 8.16
N PRO A 92 -7.80 -14.86 9.39
CA PRO A 92 -7.05 -13.66 9.67
C PRO A 92 -5.58 -13.73 9.21
N TRP A 93 -5.09 -14.87 8.74
CA TRP A 93 -3.77 -14.98 8.09
C TRP A 93 -3.89 -14.54 6.64
N MET A 94 -3.10 -13.57 6.24
CA MET A 94 -3.20 -12.94 4.94
C MET A 94 -1.93 -13.11 4.14
N LEU A 95 -2.08 -13.31 2.82
CA LEU A 95 -0.97 -13.28 1.87
C LEU A 95 -0.73 -11.85 1.42
N GLU A 96 0.46 -11.33 1.72
CA GLU A 96 0.82 -9.93 1.56
C GLU A 96 2.20 -9.76 0.93
N PHE A 97 2.52 -8.56 0.47
CA PHE A 97 3.88 -8.12 0.22
C PHE A 97 4.51 -7.62 1.53
N VAL A 98 5.83 -7.45 1.54
CA VAL A 98 6.53 -6.76 2.63
C VAL A 98 5.89 -5.40 2.86
N ALA A 99 5.63 -5.03 4.11
CA ALA A 99 4.94 -3.78 4.41
C ALA A 99 5.29 -3.25 5.80
N GLY A 100 5.65 -1.98 5.89
CA GLY A 100 5.90 -1.33 7.18
C GLY A 100 5.47 0.10 7.27
N MET A 101 5.28 0.57 8.49
CA MET A 101 4.95 1.95 8.81
C MET A 101 6.22 2.81 8.87
N PHE A 102 6.04 4.11 8.64
CA PHE A 102 7.15 5.05 8.80
C PHE A 102 7.52 5.19 10.27
N GLY A 103 8.80 5.01 10.57
CA GLY A 103 9.42 5.46 11.81
C GLY A 103 9.69 6.96 11.79
N GLU A 104 10.27 7.45 12.89
CA GLU A 104 10.62 8.86 13.00
C GLU A 104 11.74 9.24 12.02
N ASN A 105 11.50 10.25 11.20
CA ASN A 105 12.45 10.77 10.20
C ASN A 105 12.85 9.79 9.08
N GLU A 106 12.14 8.70 8.86
CA GLU A 106 12.39 7.77 7.75
C GLU A 106 11.81 8.29 6.43
N THR A 107 12.54 8.04 5.34
CA THR A 107 12.01 8.18 3.98
C THR A 107 11.32 6.89 3.53
N PRO A 108 10.46 6.93 2.50
CA PRO A 108 9.85 5.69 1.96
C PRO A 108 10.87 4.62 1.55
N VAL A 109 12.05 5.04 1.10
CA VAL A 109 13.13 4.13 0.69
C VAL A 109 13.78 3.47 1.91
N ASP A 110 13.99 4.23 2.99
CA ASP A 110 14.55 3.68 4.24
C ASP A 110 13.64 2.60 4.82
N VAL A 111 12.32 2.88 4.89
CA VAL A 111 11.32 1.92 5.35
C VAL A 111 11.30 0.67 4.45
N ALA A 112 11.33 0.83 3.12
CA ALA A 112 11.33 -0.29 2.19
C ALA A 112 12.53 -1.24 2.42
N ILE A 113 13.72 -0.68 2.65
CA ILE A 113 14.95 -1.45 2.89
C ILE A 113 14.90 -2.14 4.25
N ARG A 114 14.52 -1.42 5.31
CA ARG A 114 14.43 -1.93 6.67
C ARG A 114 13.42 -3.09 6.75
N GLU A 115 12.18 -2.86 6.33
CA GLU A 115 11.11 -3.86 6.42
C GLU A 115 11.39 -5.10 5.56
N THR A 116 11.99 -4.93 4.37
CA THR A 116 12.39 -6.08 3.53
C THR A 116 13.42 -6.95 4.25
N LYS A 117 14.31 -6.34 5.03
CA LYS A 117 15.29 -7.08 5.83
C LYS A 117 14.65 -7.77 7.05
N GLU A 118 13.74 -7.09 7.76
CA GLU A 118 13.11 -7.57 8.98
C GLU A 118 12.11 -8.69 8.69
N GLU A 119 11.17 -8.49 7.77
CA GLU A 119 10.09 -9.42 7.46
C GLU A 119 10.49 -10.57 6.53
N ALA A 120 11.49 -10.38 5.66
CA ALA A 120 11.86 -11.37 4.63
C ALA A 120 13.32 -11.82 4.66
N ASN A 121 14.17 -11.20 5.49
CA ASN A 121 15.62 -11.38 5.51
C ASN A 121 16.29 -11.19 4.13
N VAL A 122 15.69 -10.38 3.25
CA VAL A 122 16.21 -10.02 1.93
C VAL A 122 16.86 -8.65 2.02
N ILE A 123 18.09 -8.54 1.46
CA ILE A 123 18.80 -7.26 1.39
C ILE A 123 18.57 -6.65 0.02
N ILE A 124 17.97 -5.47 0.01
CA ILE A 124 17.75 -4.65 -1.20
C ILE A 124 18.49 -3.32 -1.07
N SER A 125 18.72 -2.65 -2.19
CA SER A 125 19.30 -1.31 -2.22
C SER A 125 18.28 -0.29 -2.75
N ALA A 126 18.54 0.99 -2.53
CA ALA A 126 17.70 2.07 -3.05
C ALA A 126 17.56 2.01 -4.58
N GLU A 127 18.62 1.62 -5.28
CA GLU A 127 18.67 1.52 -6.75
C GLU A 127 17.79 0.38 -7.28
N SER A 128 17.54 -0.66 -6.47
CA SER A 128 16.65 -1.77 -6.87
C SER A 128 15.17 -1.42 -6.74
N LEU A 129 14.83 -0.32 -6.03
CA LEU A 129 13.47 0.10 -5.80
C LEU A 129 12.94 0.94 -6.96
N SER A 130 11.81 0.53 -7.50
CA SER A 130 11.07 1.26 -8.51
C SER A 130 9.68 1.62 -7.97
N PRO A 131 9.29 2.91 -7.91
CA PRO A 131 7.97 3.28 -7.44
C PRO A 131 6.90 2.80 -8.43
N ILE A 132 5.88 2.11 -7.93
CA ILE A 132 4.71 1.70 -8.71
C ILE A 132 3.65 2.81 -8.64
N MET A 133 3.17 3.11 -7.45
CA MET A 133 2.17 4.16 -7.22
C MET A 133 2.07 4.53 -5.75
N LYS A 134 1.36 5.64 -5.49
CA LYS A 134 0.80 5.97 -4.18
C LYS A 134 -0.71 5.88 -4.25
N TYR A 135 -1.34 5.40 -3.19
CA TYR A 135 -2.79 5.36 -3.11
C TYR A 135 -3.28 5.53 -1.67
N LEU A 136 -4.53 5.92 -1.53
CA LEU A 136 -5.21 6.03 -0.23
C LEU A 136 -6.05 4.78 0.00
N SER A 137 -5.86 4.12 1.13
CA SER A 137 -6.52 2.83 1.43
C SER A 137 -8.03 2.99 1.60
N SER A 138 -8.48 4.00 2.35
CA SER A 138 -9.90 4.25 2.61
C SER A 138 -10.16 5.73 2.94
N PRO A 139 -10.04 6.65 1.96
CA PRO A 139 -10.03 8.09 2.21
C PRO A 139 -11.37 8.67 2.70
N GLY A 140 -12.42 7.88 2.75
CA GLY A 140 -13.69 8.27 3.39
C GLY A 140 -13.62 8.38 4.92
N GLY A 141 -12.65 7.72 5.56
CA GLY A 141 -12.52 7.70 7.02
C GLY A 141 -11.13 7.40 7.55
N MET A 142 -10.13 7.30 6.69
CA MET A 142 -8.74 7.04 7.07
C MET A 142 -7.80 7.89 6.22
N SER A 143 -6.73 8.39 6.82
CA SER A 143 -5.75 9.26 6.17
C SER A 143 -4.60 8.52 5.51
N GLU A 144 -4.43 7.23 5.78
CA GLU A 144 -3.30 6.41 5.33
C GLU A 144 -3.02 6.52 3.83
N CYS A 145 -1.78 6.86 3.50
CA CYS A 145 -1.24 6.81 2.14
C CYS A 145 -0.24 5.66 2.04
N ILE A 146 -0.46 4.74 1.10
CA ILE A 146 0.44 3.63 0.83
C ILE A 146 1.37 3.99 -0.31
N HIS A 147 2.67 3.80 -0.08
CA HIS A 147 3.73 3.92 -1.08
C HIS A 147 4.10 2.53 -1.59
N LEU A 148 3.61 2.14 -2.76
CA LEU A 148 3.86 0.82 -3.34
C LEU A 148 5.08 0.85 -4.27
N TYR A 149 6.03 -0.03 -3.99
CA TYR A 149 7.27 -0.22 -4.75
C TYR A 149 7.37 -1.63 -5.34
N LEU A 150 8.10 -1.74 -6.43
CA LEU A 150 8.69 -2.97 -6.94
C LEU A 150 10.17 -2.98 -6.55
N SER A 151 10.68 -4.10 -6.06
CA SER A 151 12.12 -4.37 -6.02
C SER A 151 12.45 -5.64 -6.78
N LYS A 152 13.41 -5.55 -7.72
CA LYS A 152 13.99 -6.74 -8.34
C LYS A 152 14.90 -7.43 -7.32
N PHE A 153 14.77 -8.74 -7.16
CA PHE A 153 15.58 -9.53 -6.23
C PHE A 153 15.95 -10.89 -6.84
N ASP A 154 16.87 -11.59 -6.22
CA ASP A 154 17.28 -12.96 -6.58
C ASP A 154 16.58 -13.96 -5.66
N SER A 155 15.58 -14.67 -6.19
CA SER A 155 14.78 -15.64 -5.44
C SER A 155 15.58 -16.85 -4.96
N SER A 156 16.76 -17.14 -5.55
CA SER A 156 17.63 -18.23 -5.10
C SER A 156 18.20 -18.01 -3.69
N GLN A 157 18.17 -16.78 -3.18
CA GLN A 157 18.63 -16.41 -1.85
C GLN A 157 17.56 -16.58 -0.77
N VAL A 158 16.32 -16.90 -1.15
CA VAL A 158 15.19 -17.02 -0.21
C VAL A 158 14.94 -18.47 0.14
N VAL A 159 14.81 -18.73 1.43
CA VAL A 159 14.38 -20.03 1.94
C VAL A 159 12.86 -20.01 2.09
N THR A 160 12.15 -20.62 1.14
CA THR A 160 10.70 -20.83 1.26
C THR A 160 10.36 -21.62 2.53
N GLY A 161 9.33 -21.18 3.27
CA GLY A 161 8.97 -21.78 4.55
C GLY A 161 9.80 -21.25 5.73
N GLY A 162 10.73 -20.30 5.49
CA GLY A 162 11.38 -19.56 6.57
C GLY A 162 10.37 -18.70 7.34
N VAL A 163 10.57 -18.57 8.64
CA VAL A 163 9.76 -17.75 9.53
C VAL A 163 10.61 -16.57 10.00
N PHE A 164 10.08 -15.35 9.86
CA PHE A 164 10.75 -14.10 10.16
C PHE A 164 9.79 -13.12 10.87
N GLY A 165 10.23 -11.91 11.09
CA GLY A 165 9.53 -10.87 11.82
C GLY A 165 10.25 -10.54 13.13
N LEU A 166 9.76 -9.55 13.84
CA LEU A 166 10.31 -9.11 15.11
C LEU A 166 9.50 -9.66 16.29
N ASP A 167 10.15 -10.45 17.16
CA ASP A 167 9.52 -11.01 18.38
C ASP A 167 8.92 -9.89 19.27
N GLU A 168 9.56 -8.72 19.29
CA GLU A 168 9.13 -7.55 20.06
C GLU A 168 7.80 -6.98 19.55
N GLU A 169 7.49 -7.18 18.26
CA GLU A 169 6.25 -6.77 17.61
C GLU A 169 5.20 -7.90 17.54
N ASN A 170 5.52 -9.08 18.09
CA ASN A 170 4.74 -10.32 17.99
C ASN A 170 4.48 -10.72 16.53
N GLU A 171 5.46 -10.54 15.67
CA GLU A 171 5.41 -10.94 14.29
C GLU A 171 5.86 -12.38 14.11
N ASP A 172 5.04 -13.14 13.38
CA ASP A 172 5.28 -14.53 13.00
C ASP A 172 4.92 -14.63 11.51
N ILE A 173 5.92 -14.46 10.65
CA ILE A 173 5.76 -14.24 9.21
C ILE A 173 6.34 -15.41 8.45
N LEU A 174 5.49 -16.16 7.74
CA LEU A 174 5.90 -17.29 6.90
C LEU A 174 6.13 -16.84 5.46
N LEU A 175 7.29 -17.21 4.90
CA LEU A 175 7.67 -16.87 3.52
C LEU A 175 7.19 -17.89 2.50
N HIS A 176 6.56 -17.40 1.43
CA HIS A 176 6.13 -18.16 0.27
C HIS A 176 6.77 -17.63 -1.01
N LEU A 177 7.67 -18.40 -1.60
CA LEU A 177 8.18 -18.11 -2.94
C LEU A 177 7.29 -18.83 -3.96
N ILE A 178 6.58 -18.07 -4.80
CA ILE A 178 5.64 -18.62 -5.77
C ILE A 178 5.83 -18.00 -7.15
N SER A 179 5.44 -18.73 -8.19
CA SER A 179 5.46 -18.17 -9.54
C SER A 179 4.37 -17.09 -9.71
N ARG A 180 4.63 -16.09 -10.57
CA ARG A 180 3.65 -15.05 -10.92
C ARG A 180 2.29 -15.65 -11.37
N PRO A 181 2.24 -16.68 -12.27
CA PRO A 181 0.96 -17.30 -12.62
C PRO A 181 0.22 -17.91 -11.42
N ALA A 182 0.94 -18.52 -10.46
CA ALA A 182 0.34 -19.06 -9.25
C ALA A 182 -0.23 -17.95 -8.35
N ALA A 183 0.48 -16.84 -8.17
CA ALA A 183 -0.01 -15.67 -7.44
C ALA A 183 -1.28 -15.09 -8.06
N LEU A 184 -1.30 -14.96 -9.40
CA LEU A 184 -2.48 -14.49 -10.12
C LEU A 184 -3.66 -15.48 -10.03
N ALA A 185 -3.39 -16.78 -9.97
CA ALA A 185 -4.43 -17.78 -9.75
C ALA A 185 -5.03 -17.67 -8.33
N LEU A 186 -4.21 -17.45 -7.29
CA LEU A 186 -4.69 -17.18 -5.92
C LEU A 186 -5.53 -15.91 -5.85
N LEU A 187 -5.10 -14.86 -6.56
CA LEU A 187 -5.86 -13.61 -6.66
C LEU A 187 -7.24 -13.85 -7.33
N ALA A 188 -7.28 -14.57 -8.45
CA ALA A 188 -8.51 -14.88 -9.16
C ALA A 188 -9.48 -15.75 -8.34
N GLN A 189 -8.96 -16.58 -7.43
CA GLN A 189 -9.73 -17.41 -6.51
C GLN A 189 -10.20 -16.65 -5.25
N GLY A 190 -9.85 -15.36 -5.10
CA GLY A 190 -10.17 -14.57 -3.91
C GLY A 190 -9.39 -14.95 -2.65
N LYS A 191 -8.28 -15.69 -2.78
CA LYS A 191 -7.41 -16.08 -1.66
C LYS A 191 -6.47 -14.95 -1.23
N ILE A 192 -6.30 -13.94 -2.06
CA ILE A 192 -5.57 -12.72 -1.76
C ILE A 192 -6.59 -11.60 -1.59
N SER A 193 -6.72 -11.07 -0.39
CA SER A 193 -7.70 -10.04 -0.02
C SER A 193 -7.07 -8.75 0.54
N ASN A 194 -5.75 -8.71 0.72
CA ASN A 194 -5.03 -7.48 1.05
C ASN A 194 -5.00 -6.52 -0.15
N ALA A 195 -5.43 -5.27 0.05
CA ALA A 195 -5.56 -4.30 -1.04
C ALA A 195 -4.24 -3.99 -1.76
N ALA A 196 -3.15 -3.81 -1.01
CA ALA A 196 -1.83 -3.53 -1.59
C ALA A 196 -1.36 -4.67 -2.49
N THR A 197 -1.54 -5.90 -2.03
CA THR A 197 -1.17 -7.12 -2.76
C THR A 197 -2.01 -7.29 -4.01
N ILE A 198 -3.33 -7.06 -3.93
CA ILE A 198 -4.24 -7.06 -5.09
C ILE A 198 -3.77 -6.04 -6.14
N ILE A 199 -3.53 -4.78 -5.74
CA ILE A 199 -3.11 -3.69 -6.62
C ILE A 199 -1.76 -4.03 -7.28
N GLY A 200 -0.78 -4.49 -6.49
CA GLY A 200 0.54 -4.84 -7.00
C GLY A 200 0.51 -6.01 -7.98
N LEU A 201 -0.26 -7.08 -7.70
CA LEU A 201 -0.40 -8.21 -8.62
C LEU A 201 -1.11 -7.83 -9.91
N GLN A 202 -2.15 -6.99 -9.86
CA GLN A 202 -2.81 -6.47 -11.06
C GLN A 202 -1.87 -5.59 -11.87
N TRP A 203 -1.10 -4.73 -11.22
CA TRP A 203 -0.08 -3.93 -11.89
C TRP A 203 0.98 -4.83 -12.55
N LEU A 204 1.47 -5.85 -11.85
CA LEU A 204 2.45 -6.80 -12.38
C LEU A 204 1.89 -7.55 -13.60
N ALA A 205 0.64 -8.00 -13.55
CA ALA A 205 -0.01 -8.68 -14.67
C ALA A 205 -0.03 -7.82 -15.95
N LEU A 206 -0.13 -6.50 -15.81
CA LEU A 206 -0.12 -5.55 -16.93
C LEU A 206 1.29 -5.15 -17.39
N ASN A 207 2.32 -5.34 -16.56
CA ASN A 207 3.65 -4.77 -16.80
C ASN A 207 4.78 -5.82 -16.89
N TYR A 208 4.54 -7.11 -16.59
CA TYR A 208 5.61 -8.11 -16.47
C TYR A 208 6.42 -8.28 -17.76
N GLN A 209 5.79 -8.18 -18.94
CA GLN A 209 6.50 -8.27 -20.23
C GLN A 209 7.52 -7.15 -20.43
N ARG A 210 7.21 -5.94 -19.96
CA ARG A 210 8.15 -4.82 -20.00
C ARG A 210 9.33 -5.09 -19.07
N LEU A 211 9.06 -5.56 -17.86
CA LEU A 211 10.10 -5.87 -16.87
C LEU A 211 11.07 -6.98 -17.33
N SER A 212 10.59 -7.93 -18.12
CA SER A 212 11.41 -9.03 -18.68
C SER A 212 12.31 -8.58 -19.84
N ASN A 213 12.07 -7.40 -20.42
CA ASN A 213 12.85 -6.84 -21.51
C ASN A 213 13.87 -5.77 -21.07
N GLU A 214 13.85 -5.39 -19.78
CA GLU A 214 14.81 -4.48 -19.12
C GLU A 214 15.95 -5.27 -18.44
#